data_5d6798f700caf2514126276e4f512232
#
_entry.id   5d6798f700caf2514126276e4f512232
#
_cell.length_a   1.000
_cell.length_b   1.000
_cell.length_c   1.000
_cell.angle_alpha   90.00
_cell.angle_beta   90.00
_cell.angle_gamma   90.00
#
_symmetry.space_group_name_H-M   'P 1'
#
loop_
_entity.id
_entity.type
_entity.pdbx_description
1 polymer ?
#
loop_
_entity_poly.entity_id
_entity_poly.type
_entity_poly.pdbx_seq_one_letter_code
_entity_poly.pdbx_strand_id
1 'polypeptide(L)'
;MKPLYDLSHLQPKRTLSPQDGMIWPGMEEQYFDLGRRALELVLFSAQLCDKPHYPDILDLPCGYGRVLRWLRAHYDYARITACDLDRAAVDFCAKEFGATPVYSQPDLRTLPFAAGFDLIWVGSLLTHLPRDQWLEALDCFVGWTRECGVLMFTTQGRCFTSLLARGQKNVTENVDKPALLAEFARSGFAYQPYFEDKTCKYGVSATSPEWLQGVLQRYPNMIMRAHLEEVWGM
;
A
#
# COMPACT_ATOMS: atom_id res chain seq x y z
N MET A 1 -4.09 -4.15 -18.26
CA MET A 1 -3.09 -3.14 -18.72
C MET A 1 -1.91 -3.90 -19.33
N LYS A 2 -1.29 -3.40 -20.41
CA LYS A 2 -0.06 -4.01 -20.92
C LYS A 2 1.08 -3.79 -19.91
N PRO A 3 2.03 -4.75 -19.78
CA PRO A 3 3.21 -4.57 -18.93
C PRO A 3 3.98 -3.30 -19.32
N LEU A 4 4.43 -2.53 -18.33
CA LEU A 4 5.26 -1.34 -18.54
C LEU A 4 6.74 -1.72 -18.74
N TYR A 5 7.15 -2.85 -18.17
CA TYR A 5 8.51 -3.35 -18.19
C TYR A 5 8.54 -4.84 -18.57
N ASP A 6 9.58 -5.26 -19.25
CA ASP A 6 9.87 -6.69 -19.42
C ASP A 6 10.53 -7.22 -18.13
N LEU A 7 9.75 -7.95 -17.36
CA LEU A 7 10.16 -8.59 -16.11
C LEU A 7 10.23 -10.12 -16.24
N SER A 8 10.23 -10.65 -17.46
CA SER A 8 10.24 -12.09 -17.75
C SER A 8 11.50 -12.81 -17.22
N HIS A 9 12.59 -12.06 -17.05
CA HIS A 9 13.85 -12.56 -16.48
C HIS A 9 13.80 -12.76 -14.97
N LEU A 10 12.84 -12.16 -14.27
CA LEU A 10 12.72 -12.29 -12.82
C LEU A 10 12.02 -13.60 -12.43
N GLN A 11 12.53 -14.22 -11.39
CA GLN A 11 12.01 -15.49 -10.85
C GLN A 11 11.58 -15.30 -9.38
N PRO A 12 10.43 -14.65 -9.12
CA PRO A 12 9.93 -14.49 -7.76
C PRO A 12 9.58 -15.85 -7.17
N LYS A 13 9.87 -16.06 -5.89
CA LYS A 13 9.46 -17.29 -5.21
C LYS A 13 7.96 -17.49 -5.27
N ARG A 14 7.52 -18.67 -5.69
CA ARG A 14 6.09 -18.99 -5.86
C ARG A 14 5.45 -19.69 -4.66
N THR A 15 6.20 -19.87 -3.56
CA THR A 15 5.65 -20.40 -2.31
C THR A 15 4.50 -19.52 -1.82
N LEU A 16 3.35 -20.14 -1.57
CA LEU A 16 2.14 -19.48 -1.04
C LEU A 16 1.86 -20.01 0.37
N SER A 17 1.39 -19.13 1.25
CA SER A 17 0.91 -19.54 2.56
C SER A 17 -0.56 -19.95 2.49
N PRO A 18 -0.97 -21.09 3.08
CA PRO A 18 -2.39 -21.43 3.16
C PRO A 18 -3.20 -20.48 4.07
N GLN A 19 -2.52 -19.62 4.84
CA GLN A 19 -3.14 -18.62 5.69
C GLN A 19 -3.36 -17.28 4.95
N ASP A 20 -2.85 -17.12 3.73
CA ASP A 20 -3.02 -15.90 2.94
C ASP A 20 -4.45 -15.77 2.41
N GLY A 21 -5.28 -15.02 3.11
CA GLY A 21 -6.67 -14.75 2.73
C GLY A 21 -6.83 -13.91 1.46
N MET A 22 -5.75 -13.43 0.85
CA MET A 22 -5.78 -12.68 -0.41
C MET A 22 -5.67 -13.59 -1.64
N ILE A 23 -5.49 -14.89 -1.43
CA ILE A 23 -5.41 -15.89 -2.49
C ILE A 23 -6.77 -16.58 -2.62
N TRP A 24 -7.41 -16.41 -3.77
CA TRP A 24 -8.66 -17.10 -4.08
C TRP A 24 -8.36 -18.33 -4.91
N PRO A 25 -9.00 -19.47 -4.63
CA PRO A 25 -8.77 -20.69 -5.39
C PRO A 25 -8.90 -20.48 -6.90
N GLY A 26 -7.88 -20.88 -7.66
CA GLY A 26 -7.82 -20.68 -9.12
C GLY A 26 -7.45 -19.26 -9.58
N MET A 27 -7.09 -18.37 -8.66
CA MET A 27 -6.69 -16.99 -8.99
C MET A 27 -5.25 -16.69 -8.56
N GLU A 28 -4.43 -17.72 -8.41
CA GLU A 28 -3.03 -17.59 -7.98
C GLU A 28 -2.22 -16.73 -8.96
N GLU A 29 -2.45 -16.88 -10.27
CA GLU A 29 -1.76 -16.06 -11.27
C GLU A 29 -2.13 -14.58 -11.15
N GLN A 30 -3.37 -14.26 -10.82
CA GLN A 30 -3.79 -12.88 -10.56
C GLN A 30 -3.08 -12.30 -9.32
N TYR A 31 -2.90 -13.12 -8.28
CA TYR A 31 -2.13 -12.73 -7.10
C TYR A 31 -0.70 -12.35 -7.46
N PHE A 32 -0.03 -13.17 -8.29
CA PHE A 32 1.32 -12.88 -8.78
C PHE A 32 1.35 -11.66 -9.70
N ASP A 33 0.37 -11.51 -10.58
CA ASP A 33 0.27 -10.36 -11.50
C ASP A 33 0.12 -9.04 -10.74
N LEU A 34 -0.66 -9.02 -9.67
CA LEU A 34 -0.80 -7.83 -8.82
C LEU A 34 0.53 -7.44 -8.15
N GLY A 35 1.30 -8.42 -7.66
CA GLY A 35 2.64 -8.16 -7.12
C GLY A 35 3.60 -7.64 -8.19
N ARG A 36 3.56 -8.23 -9.40
CA ARG A 36 4.34 -7.77 -10.56
C ARG A 36 4.04 -6.32 -10.91
N ARG A 37 2.76 -5.95 -10.98
CA ARG A 37 2.33 -4.57 -11.25
C ARG A 37 2.82 -3.59 -10.18
N ALA A 38 2.84 -3.99 -8.92
CA ALA A 38 3.44 -3.16 -7.87
C ALA A 38 4.93 -2.89 -8.13
N LEU A 39 5.70 -3.93 -8.53
CA LEU A 39 7.10 -3.74 -8.92
C LEU A 39 7.23 -2.81 -10.15
N GLU A 40 6.36 -2.94 -11.16
CA GLU A 40 6.36 -2.02 -12.31
C GLU A 40 6.18 -0.56 -11.89
N LEU A 41 5.30 -0.29 -10.93
CA LEU A 41 5.11 1.06 -10.39
C LEU A 41 6.33 1.53 -9.60
N VAL A 42 6.99 0.64 -8.85
CA VAL A 42 8.25 0.95 -8.16
C VAL A 42 9.34 1.31 -9.18
N LEU A 43 9.49 0.55 -10.26
CA LEU A 43 10.46 0.85 -11.31
C LEU A 43 10.14 2.17 -12.03
N PHE A 44 8.87 2.43 -12.29
CA PHE A 44 8.43 3.71 -12.84
C PHE A 44 8.80 4.87 -11.90
N SER A 45 8.59 4.74 -10.60
CA SER A 45 8.99 5.76 -9.63
C SER A 45 10.51 5.94 -9.56
N ALA A 46 11.27 4.86 -9.70
CA ALA A 46 12.73 4.90 -9.76
C ALA A 46 13.24 5.78 -10.91
N GLN A 47 12.61 5.64 -12.08
CA GLN A 47 12.90 6.49 -13.24
C GLN A 47 12.49 7.95 -13.02
N LEU A 48 11.29 8.21 -12.49
CA LEU A 48 10.81 9.57 -12.21
C LEU A 48 11.68 10.31 -11.20
N CYS A 49 12.27 9.59 -10.25
CA CYS A 49 13.09 10.15 -9.18
C CYS A 49 14.59 10.11 -9.48
N ASP A 50 14.99 9.56 -10.63
CA ASP A 50 16.39 9.27 -10.97
C ASP A 50 17.11 8.51 -9.84
N LYS A 51 16.40 7.53 -9.27
CA LYS A 51 16.88 6.72 -8.14
C LYS A 51 16.72 5.23 -8.41
N PRO A 52 17.67 4.61 -9.16
CA PRO A 52 17.54 3.22 -9.57
C PRO A 52 17.79 2.20 -8.45
N HIS A 53 18.34 2.62 -7.31
CA HIS A 53 18.74 1.73 -6.23
C HIS A 53 18.03 2.07 -4.92
N TYR A 54 17.50 1.03 -4.27
CA TYR A 54 16.86 1.10 -2.97
C TYR A 54 17.52 0.10 -2.00
N PRO A 55 18.63 0.46 -1.33
CA PRO A 55 19.29 -0.42 -0.35
C PRO A 55 18.42 -0.81 0.83
N ASP A 56 17.56 0.09 1.30
CA ASP A 56 16.67 -0.11 2.43
C ASP A 56 15.21 0.08 2.01
N ILE A 57 14.44 -1.00 2.05
CA ILE A 57 13.04 -1.03 1.63
C ILE A 57 12.13 -1.40 2.80
N LEU A 58 11.03 -0.68 3.00
CA LEU A 58 9.94 -1.05 3.88
C LEU A 58 8.72 -1.47 3.05
N ASP A 59 8.19 -2.65 3.30
CA ASP A 59 6.89 -3.12 2.80
C ASP A 59 5.91 -3.18 3.98
N LEU A 60 4.92 -2.28 4.01
CA LEU A 60 3.94 -2.13 5.09
C LEU A 60 2.57 -1.73 4.53
N PRO A 61 1.52 -2.55 4.70
CA PRO A 61 1.52 -3.90 5.27
C PRO A 61 2.06 -4.92 4.27
N CYS A 62 2.93 -5.82 4.72
CA CYS A 62 3.56 -6.79 3.83
C CYS A 62 2.64 -7.98 3.48
N GLY A 63 1.63 -8.26 4.31
CA GLY A 63 0.85 -9.48 4.20
C GLY A 63 1.77 -10.70 4.06
N TYR A 64 1.35 -11.70 3.29
CA TYR A 64 2.16 -12.87 2.98
C TYR A 64 3.10 -12.67 1.77
N GLY A 65 3.55 -11.42 1.55
CA GLY A 65 4.61 -11.08 0.61
C GLY A 65 4.19 -11.05 -0.85
N ARG A 66 2.94 -10.67 -1.15
CA ARG A 66 2.47 -10.53 -2.54
C ARG A 66 3.35 -9.55 -3.35
N VAL A 67 3.72 -8.42 -2.77
CA VAL A 67 4.62 -7.44 -3.37
C VAL A 67 6.07 -7.74 -3.04
N LEU A 68 6.37 -8.09 -1.79
CA LEU A 68 7.71 -8.32 -1.27
C LEU A 68 8.51 -9.34 -2.10
N ARG A 69 7.88 -10.43 -2.56
CA ARG A 69 8.54 -11.44 -3.41
C ARG A 69 9.08 -10.89 -4.72
N TRP A 70 8.40 -9.90 -5.29
CA TRP A 70 8.82 -9.22 -6.51
C TRP A 70 9.91 -8.18 -6.22
N LEU A 71 9.76 -7.44 -5.11
CA LEU A 71 10.81 -6.54 -4.63
C LEU A 71 12.11 -7.33 -4.39
N ARG A 72 12.03 -8.49 -3.71
CA ARG A 72 13.19 -9.36 -3.45
C ARG A 72 13.79 -9.93 -4.74
N ALA A 73 12.97 -10.29 -5.73
CA ALA A 73 13.45 -10.83 -6.99
C ALA A 73 14.21 -9.78 -7.83
N HIS A 74 13.86 -8.50 -7.69
CA HIS A 74 14.51 -7.41 -8.43
C HIS A 74 15.65 -6.75 -7.63
N TYR A 75 15.43 -6.49 -6.33
CA TYR A 75 16.38 -5.87 -5.42
C TYR A 75 16.97 -6.94 -4.49
N ASP A 76 17.67 -7.92 -5.04
CA ASP A 76 18.24 -9.06 -4.30
C ASP A 76 19.23 -8.64 -3.21
N TYR A 77 19.94 -7.53 -3.44
CA TYR A 77 20.91 -6.90 -2.55
C TYR A 77 20.26 -6.09 -1.40
N ALA A 78 18.97 -5.73 -1.51
CA ALA A 78 18.35 -4.81 -0.58
C ALA A 78 18.04 -5.45 0.79
N ARG A 79 18.15 -4.66 1.85
CA ARG A 79 17.53 -4.99 3.13
C ARG A 79 16.06 -4.63 3.07
N ILE A 80 15.21 -5.66 2.96
CA ILE A 80 13.76 -5.47 2.93
C ILE A 80 13.19 -5.75 4.32
N THR A 81 12.51 -4.77 4.90
CA THR A 81 11.76 -4.91 6.14
C THR A 81 10.32 -5.27 5.82
N ALA A 82 9.86 -6.40 6.34
CA ALA A 82 8.48 -6.85 6.28
C ALA A 82 7.76 -6.43 7.56
N CYS A 83 6.74 -5.59 7.45
CA CYS A 83 6.00 -5.08 8.60
C CYS A 83 4.50 -5.28 8.39
N ASP A 84 3.82 -5.92 9.37
CA ASP A 84 2.38 -6.16 9.36
C ASP A 84 1.86 -6.37 10.80
N LEU A 85 0.55 -6.18 11.00
CA LEU A 85 -0.15 -6.58 12.23
C LEU A 85 -0.24 -8.11 12.35
N ASP A 86 -0.38 -8.80 11.22
CA ASP A 86 -0.39 -10.26 11.15
C ASP A 86 1.04 -10.81 11.32
N ARG A 87 1.33 -11.25 12.54
CA ARG A 87 2.64 -11.82 12.90
C ARG A 87 3.00 -13.03 12.05
N ALA A 88 2.04 -13.88 11.72
CA ALA A 88 2.29 -15.07 10.88
C ALA A 88 2.69 -14.68 9.45
N ALA A 89 2.12 -13.62 8.92
CA ALA A 89 2.50 -13.06 7.62
C ALA A 89 3.93 -12.50 7.63
N VAL A 90 4.30 -11.77 8.69
CA VAL A 90 5.67 -11.27 8.87
C VAL A 90 6.68 -12.41 8.98
N ASP A 91 6.40 -13.42 9.80
CA ASP A 91 7.26 -14.61 9.97
C ASP A 91 7.42 -15.39 8.67
N PHE A 92 6.33 -15.52 7.90
CA PHE A 92 6.38 -16.12 6.57
C PHE A 92 7.31 -15.32 5.63
N CYS A 93 7.18 -13.99 5.60
CA CYS A 93 8.03 -13.14 4.77
C CYS A 93 9.51 -13.22 5.18
N ALA A 94 9.79 -13.25 6.48
CA ALA A 94 11.15 -13.41 6.98
C ALA A 94 11.76 -14.76 6.54
N LYS A 95 11.02 -15.84 6.72
CA LYS A 95 11.45 -17.20 6.37
C LYS A 95 11.63 -17.39 4.86
N GLU A 96 10.62 -16.99 4.09
CA GLU A 96 10.60 -17.31 2.66
C GLU A 96 11.46 -16.34 1.82
N PHE A 97 11.49 -15.08 2.19
CA PHE A 97 12.13 -14.04 1.36
C PHE A 97 13.35 -13.41 2.02
N GLY A 98 13.74 -13.85 3.22
CA GLY A 98 14.89 -13.26 3.94
C GLY A 98 14.64 -11.80 4.31
N ALA A 99 13.39 -11.43 4.59
CA ALA A 99 13.06 -10.09 5.03
C ALA A 99 13.35 -9.90 6.53
N THR A 100 13.65 -8.68 6.93
CA THR A 100 13.78 -8.32 8.35
C THR A 100 12.38 -8.19 8.95
N PRO A 101 12.00 -9.01 9.94
CA PRO A 101 10.67 -8.97 10.52
C PRO A 101 10.49 -7.80 11.47
N VAL A 102 9.38 -7.06 11.34
CA VAL A 102 8.91 -6.08 12.31
C VAL A 102 7.40 -6.27 12.48
N TYR A 103 6.96 -6.50 13.71
CA TYR A 103 5.55 -6.66 14.00
C TYR A 103 4.90 -5.29 14.23
N SER A 104 3.96 -4.93 13.38
CA SER A 104 3.24 -3.68 13.47
C SER A 104 2.37 -3.59 14.72
N GLN A 105 1.98 -2.38 15.04
CA GLN A 105 1.07 -2.04 16.12
C GLN A 105 -0.06 -1.17 15.56
N PRO A 106 -1.24 -1.13 16.21
CA PRO A 106 -2.30 -0.22 15.81
C PRO A 106 -1.87 1.25 15.80
N ASP A 107 -0.97 1.64 16.70
CA ASP A 107 -0.32 2.95 16.70
C ASP A 107 1.06 2.83 16.04
N LEU A 108 1.16 3.27 14.79
CA LEU A 108 2.39 3.20 14.01
C LEU A 108 3.54 4.02 14.61
N ARG A 109 3.25 5.02 15.45
CA ARG A 109 4.28 5.86 16.13
C ARG A 109 5.11 5.07 17.13
N THR A 110 4.62 3.92 17.56
CA THR A 110 5.33 3.02 18.49
C THR A 110 6.34 2.11 17.79
N LEU A 111 6.35 2.09 16.46
CA LEU A 111 7.29 1.26 15.70
C LEU A 111 8.72 1.79 15.83
N PRO A 112 9.71 0.90 15.89
CA PRO A 112 11.12 1.26 16.14
C PRO A 112 11.82 1.81 14.89
N PHE A 113 11.11 2.59 14.07
CA PHE A 113 11.67 3.14 12.84
C PHE A 113 12.15 4.58 13.05
N ALA A 114 13.37 4.84 12.60
CA ALA A 114 13.90 6.18 12.37
C ALA A 114 13.95 6.46 10.86
N ALA A 115 14.27 7.69 10.46
CA ALA A 115 14.49 8.00 9.05
C ALA A 115 15.62 7.11 8.49
N GLY A 116 15.32 6.33 7.45
CA GLY A 116 16.31 5.38 6.94
C GLY A 116 15.92 4.58 5.72
N PHE A 117 14.65 4.60 5.31
CA PHE A 117 14.22 3.83 4.15
C PHE A 117 14.42 4.61 2.84
N ASP A 118 15.02 3.94 1.86
CA ASP A 118 15.14 4.46 0.49
C ASP A 118 13.84 4.37 -0.26
N LEU A 119 13.08 3.30 0.00
CA LEU A 119 11.74 3.07 -0.53
C LEU A 119 10.81 2.62 0.60
N ILE A 120 9.67 3.27 0.72
CA ILE A 120 8.54 2.78 1.51
C ILE A 120 7.41 2.47 0.54
N TRP A 121 6.99 1.20 0.51
CA TRP A 121 5.80 0.74 -0.20
C TRP A 121 4.67 0.53 0.79
N VAL A 122 3.55 1.27 0.57
CA VAL A 122 2.35 1.17 1.40
C VAL A 122 1.16 0.75 0.53
N GLY A 123 0.97 -0.55 0.40
CA GLY A 123 -0.11 -1.12 -0.40
C GLY A 123 -1.37 -1.39 0.42
N SER A 124 -2.50 -0.78 0.05
CA SER A 124 -3.83 -1.04 0.64
C SER A 124 -3.99 -0.75 2.14
N LEU A 125 -3.12 0.03 2.77
CA LEU A 125 -3.32 0.44 4.17
C LEU A 125 -4.19 1.70 4.26
N LEU A 126 -3.81 2.74 3.53
CA LEU A 126 -4.49 4.03 3.58
C LEU A 126 -5.92 3.99 3.00
N THR A 127 -6.26 2.92 2.31
CA THR A 127 -7.62 2.64 1.82
C THR A 127 -8.59 2.16 2.91
N HIS A 128 -8.09 1.96 4.14
CA HIS A 128 -8.85 1.37 5.25
C HIS A 128 -8.90 2.22 6.52
N LEU A 129 -8.16 3.33 6.56
CA LEU A 129 -8.01 4.13 7.78
C LEU A 129 -8.98 5.32 7.82
N PRO A 130 -9.54 5.67 8.99
CA PRO A 130 -10.22 6.93 9.19
C PRO A 130 -9.24 8.10 9.09
N ARG A 131 -9.75 9.30 8.89
CA ARG A 131 -8.98 10.49 8.54
C ARG A 131 -7.84 10.81 9.53
N ASP A 132 -8.10 10.70 10.81
CA ASP A 132 -7.11 10.93 11.86
C ASP A 132 -5.92 9.96 11.76
N GLN A 133 -6.22 8.66 11.70
CA GLN A 133 -5.19 7.62 11.56
C GLN A 133 -4.50 7.66 10.19
N TRP A 134 -5.23 8.06 9.14
CA TRP A 134 -4.65 8.25 7.80
C TRP A 134 -3.55 9.32 7.82
N LEU A 135 -3.82 10.45 8.49
CA LEU A 135 -2.86 11.55 8.62
C LEU A 135 -1.68 11.17 9.53
N GLU A 136 -1.94 10.51 10.66
CA GLU A 136 -0.91 10.00 11.57
C GLU A 136 0.00 8.98 10.87
N ALA A 137 -0.57 8.08 10.06
CA ALA A 137 0.21 7.12 9.29
C ALA A 137 1.11 7.82 8.25
N LEU A 138 0.58 8.83 7.56
CA LEU A 138 1.39 9.60 6.61
C LEU A 138 2.53 10.35 7.33
N ASP A 139 2.29 10.95 8.50
CA ASP A 139 3.34 11.57 9.32
C ASP A 139 4.47 10.57 9.63
N CYS A 140 4.12 9.33 10.01
CA CYS A 140 5.07 8.26 10.24
C CYS A 140 5.87 7.91 8.96
N PHE A 141 5.19 7.70 7.85
CA PHE A 141 5.85 7.31 6.59
C PHE A 141 6.81 8.39 6.10
N VAL A 142 6.41 9.67 6.17
CA VAL A 142 7.29 10.79 5.83
C VAL A 142 8.50 10.83 6.77
N GLY A 143 8.29 10.65 8.08
CA GLY A 143 9.36 10.63 9.06
C GLY A 143 10.36 9.46 8.90
N TRP A 144 9.92 8.32 8.38
CA TRP A 144 10.76 7.14 8.15
C TRP A 144 11.46 7.15 6.79
N THR A 145 10.97 7.95 5.84
CA THR A 145 11.62 8.10 4.53
C THR A 145 12.91 8.89 4.70
N ARG A 146 14.02 8.36 4.20
CA ARG A 146 15.30 9.08 4.24
C ARG A 146 15.28 10.26 3.27
N GLU A 147 16.22 11.17 3.44
CA GLU A 147 16.47 12.23 2.46
C GLU A 147 16.68 11.64 1.07
N CYS A 148 16.02 12.20 0.06
CA CYS A 148 15.95 11.64 -1.30
C CYS A 148 15.35 10.23 -1.39
N GLY A 149 14.66 9.76 -0.35
CA GLY A 149 13.91 8.51 -0.38
C GLY A 149 12.60 8.65 -1.16
N VAL A 150 11.97 7.53 -1.46
CA VAL A 150 10.72 7.45 -2.20
C VAL A 150 9.64 6.83 -1.31
N LEU A 151 8.56 7.55 -1.11
CA LEU A 151 7.34 7.04 -0.47
C LEU A 151 6.30 6.77 -1.54
N MET A 152 5.85 5.53 -1.61
CA MET A 152 4.76 5.09 -2.50
C MET A 152 3.62 4.53 -1.67
N PHE A 153 2.42 5.01 -1.90
CA PHE A 153 1.23 4.48 -1.23
C PHE A 153 0.03 4.43 -2.16
N THR A 154 -0.92 3.57 -1.82
CA THR A 154 -2.15 3.44 -2.59
C THR A 154 -3.34 4.00 -1.82
N THR A 155 -4.24 4.64 -2.56
CA THR A 155 -5.53 5.13 -2.05
C THR A 155 -6.66 4.69 -2.97
N GLN A 156 -7.89 4.72 -2.48
CA GLN A 156 -9.08 4.65 -3.32
C GLN A 156 -9.50 6.08 -3.67
N GLY A 157 -9.71 6.36 -4.94
CA GLY A 157 -10.00 7.70 -5.43
C GLY A 157 -11.27 7.78 -6.27
N ARG A 158 -11.27 8.68 -7.24
CA ARG A 158 -12.43 8.98 -8.12
C ARG A 158 -12.89 7.75 -8.92
N CYS A 159 -11.96 6.92 -9.39
CA CYS A 159 -12.32 5.70 -10.09
C CYS A 159 -13.13 4.77 -9.19
N PHE A 160 -12.64 4.48 -7.98
CA PHE A 160 -13.36 3.65 -7.01
C PHE A 160 -14.77 4.19 -6.70
N THR A 161 -14.90 5.48 -6.38
CA THR A 161 -16.19 6.08 -6.05
C THR A 161 -17.15 6.10 -7.24
N SER A 162 -16.63 6.29 -8.47
CA SER A 162 -17.43 6.20 -9.71
C SER A 162 -17.95 4.77 -9.94
N LEU A 163 -17.09 3.75 -9.79
CA LEU A 163 -17.51 2.35 -9.92
C LEU A 163 -18.53 1.95 -8.83
N LEU A 164 -18.30 2.43 -7.60
CA LEU A 164 -19.22 2.21 -6.48
C LEU A 164 -20.60 2.84 -6.75
N ALA A 165 -20.65 4.07 -7.24
CA ALA A 165 -21.87 4.78 -7.58
C ALA A 165 -22.68 4.08 -8.70
N ARG A 166 -21.97 3.43 -9.63
CA ARG A 166 -22.59 2.66 -10.73
C ARG A 166 -22.97 1.23 -10.34
N GLY A 167 -22.71 0.80 -9.11
CA GLY A 167 -22.91 -0.58 -8.67
C GLY A 167 -21.93 -1.60 -9.31
N GLN A 168 -20.85 -1.13 -9.91
CA GLN A 168 -19.82 -1.95 -10.55
C GLN A 168 -18.70 -2.37 -9.60
N LYS A 169 -18.69 -1.84 -8.39
CA LYS A 169 -17.80 -2.22 -7.30
C LYS A 169 -18.62 -2.49 -6.05
N ASN A 170 -18.27 -3.55 -5.34
CA ASN A 170 -18.87 -3.87 -4.06
C ASN A 170 -17.92 -3.54 -2.92
N VAL A 171 -18.51 -3.15 -1.81
CA VAL A 171 -17.90 -3.08 -0.49
C VAL A 171 -18.74 -3.95 0.46
N THR A 172 -18.27 -4.20 1.68
CA THR A 172 -19.02 -4.99 2.65
C THR A 172 -20.41 -4.40 2.91
N GLU A 173 -21.37 -5.24 3.26
CA GLU A 173 -22.78 -4.85 3.45
C GLU A 173 -22.98 -3.75 4.51
N ASN A 174 -22.10 -3.70 5.50
CA ASN A 174 -22.16 -2.71 6.59
C ASN A 174 -21.72 -1.29 6.17
N VAL A 175 -21.17 -1.12 4.97
CA VAL A 175 -20.74 0.19 4.48
C VAL A 175 -21.93 0.97 3.94
N ASP A 176 -22.19 2.14 4.52
CA ASP A 176 -23.18 3.10 4.00
C ASP A 176 -22.61 3.77 2.74
N LYS A 177 -22.89 3.15 1.58
CA LYS A 177 -22.42 3.65 0.28
C LYS A 177 -22.90 5.06 -0.05
N PRO A 178 -24.21 5.42 0.14
CA PRO A 178 -24.66 6.78 -0.05
C PRO A 178 -23.93 7.81 0.80
N ALA A 179 -23.72 7.52 2.08
CA ALA A 179 -22.99 8.41 2.99
C ALA A 179 -21.52 8.56 2.57
N LEU A 180 -20.85 7.46 2.20
CA LEU A 180 -19.47 7.49 1.69
C LEU A 180 -19.35 8.39 0.45
N LEU A 181 -20.23 8.23 -0.51
CA LEU A 181 -20.21 9.00 -1.76
C LEU A 181 -20.53 10.49 -1.52
N ALA A 182 -21.50 10.77 -0.66
CA ALA A 182 -21.85 12.15 -0.31
C ALA A 182 -20.70 12.87 0.42
N GLU A 183 -20.04 12.18 1.36
CA GLU A 183 -18.91 12.74 2.08
C GLU A 183 -17.71 12.97 1.17
N PHE A 184 -17.41 12.01 0.29
CA PHE A 184 -16.34 12.15 -0.70
C PHE A 184 -16.58 13.35 -1.62
N ALA A 185 -17.79 13.51 -2.14
CA ALA A 185 -18.15 14.64 -3.00
C ALA A 185 -18.04 16.00 -2.27
N ARG A 186 -18.35 16.03 -0.97
CA ARG A 186 -18.36 17.25 -0.16
C ARG A 186 -16.96 17.69 0.26
N SER A 187 -16.09 16.76 0.64
CA SER A 187 -14.84 17.06 1.35
C SER A 187 -13.59 16.52 0.68
N GLY A 188 -13.73 15.68 -0.34
CA GLY A 188 -12.63 14.98 -0.99
C GLY A 188 -12.03 13.84 -0.17
N PHE A 189 -12.50 13.62 1.08
CA PHE A 189 -12.16 12.48 1.91
C PHE A 189 -13.44 11.86 2.44
N ALA A 190 -13.55 10.54 2.40
CA ALA A 190 -14.65 9.80 3.00
C ALA A 190 -14.15 8.55 3.71
N TYR A 191 -14.86 8.16 4.78
CA TYR A 191 -14.59 6.92 5.51
C TYR A 191 -15.88 6.30 6.00
N GLN A 192 -15.99 4.97 5.87
CA GLN A 192 -17.05 4.18 6.47
C GLN A 192 -16.46 2.93 7.13
N PRO A 193 -16.82 2.61 8.39
CA PRO A 193 -16.30 1.43 9.07
C PRO A 193 -16.90 0.15 8.46
N TYR A 194 -16.13 -0.96 8.51
CA TYR A 194 -16.63 -2.28 8.14
C TYR A 194 -17.47 -2.93 9.22
N PHE A 195 -17.28 -2.53 10.47
CA PHE A 195 -17.92 -3.12 11.63
C PHE A 195 -18.74 -2.07 12.41
N GLU A 196 -19.82 -2.52 13.04
CA GLU A 196 -20.63 -1.66 13.92
C GLU A 196 -19.86 -1.27 15.19
N ASP A 197 -18.90 -2.09 15.58
CA ASP A 197 -18.02 -1.79 16.73
C ASP A 197 -17.11 -0.60 16.40
N LYS A 198 -17.46 0.55 16.99
CA LYS A 198 -16.73 1.81 16.81
C LYS A 198 -15.30 1.80 17.39
N THR A 199 -14.95 0.78 18.17
CA THR A 199 -13.57 0.61 18.66
C THR A 199 -12.66 0.07 17.56
N CYS A 200 -13.21 -0.67 16.59
CA CYS A 200 -12.51 -1.15 15.40
C CYS A 200 -12.49 -0.05 14.34
N LYS A 201 -11.39 0.69 14.26
CA LYS A 201 -11.19 1.76 13.28
C LYS A 201 -10.66 1.21 11.92
N TYR A 202 -11.26 0.13 11.44
CA TYR A 202 -10.93 -0.46 10.14
C TYR A 202 -12.16 -0.41 9.24
N GLY A 203 -11.99 0.15 8.03
CA GLY A 203 -13.10 0.39 7.14
C GLY A 203 -12.68 0.58 5.70
N VAL A 204 -13.46 1.34 4.96
CA VAL A 204 -13.12 1.80 3.61
C VAL A 204 -12.99 3.31 3.61
N SER A 205 -11.90 3.82 3.05
CA SER A 205 -11.70 5.25 2.83
C SER A 205 -11.40 5.58 1.39
N ALA A 206 -11.79 6.78 0.98
CA ALA A 206 -11.52 7.32 -0.35
C ALA A 206 -10.97 8.74 -0.24
N THR A 207 -10.00 9.08 -1.11
CA THR A 207 -9.35 10.39 -1.14
C THR A 207 -9.39 10.97 -2.56
N SER A 208 -9.75 12.24 -2.69
CA SER A 208 -9.64 12.92 -3.98
C SER A 208 -8.22 13.44 -4.21
N PRO A 209 -7.81 13.67 -5.47
CA PRO A 209 -6.53 14.29 -5.77
C PRO A 209 -6.34 15.63 -5.10
N GLU A 210 -7.38 16.46 -5.04
CA GLU A 210 -7.36 17.80 -4.44
C GLU A 210 -7.14 17.72 -2.94
N TRP A 211 -7.84 16.79 -2.25
CA TRP A 211 -7.65 16.57 -0.83
C TRP A 211 -6.22 16.10 -0.54
N LEU A 212 -5.72 15.16 -1.32
CA LEU A 212 -4.36 14.64 -1.18
C LEU A 212 -3.31 15.74 -1.37
N GLN A 213 -3.46 16.58 -2.41
CA GLN A 213 -2.56 17.71 -2.64
C GLN A 213 -2.57 18.69 -1.46
N GLY A 214 -3.74 18.98 -0.89
CA GLY A 214 -3.88 19.81 0.30
C GLY A 214 -3.15 19.24 1.52
N VAL A 215 -3.24 17.91 1.72
CA VAL A 215 -2.52 17.22 2.80
C VAL A 215 -1.00 17.30 2.60
N LEU A 216 -0.52 17.11 1.38
CA LEU A 216 0.91 17.11 1.08
C LEU A 216 1.57 18.48 1.27
N GLN A 217 0.80 19.59 1.25
CA GLN A 217 1.33 20.91 1.59
C GLN A 217 1.86 21.02 3.05
N ARG A 218 1.48 20.08 3.92
CA ARG A 218 2.01 19.99 5.29
C ARG A 218 3.49 19.57 5.32
N TYR A 219 4.01 19.05 4.21
CA TYR A 219 5.36 18.48 4.10
C TYR A 219 6.16 19.22 3.03
N PRO A 220 6.72 20.42 3.34
CA PRO A 220 7.39 21.27 2.36
C PRO A 220 8.63 20.64 1.71
N ASN A 221 9.21 19.61 2.36
CA ASN A 221 10.35 18.86 1.83
C ASN A 221 9.95 17.65 0.98
N MET A 222 8.64 17.38 0.83
CA MET A 222 8.13 16.29 -0.01
C MET A 222 7.69 16.85 -1.37
N ILE A 223 8.06 16.16 -2.43
CA ILE A 223 7.64 16.49 -3.79
C ILE A 223 6.81 15.33 -4.33
N MET A 224 5.55 15.57 -4.65
CA MET A 224 4.72 14.60 -5.36
C MET A 224 5.22 14.48 -6.80
N ARG A 225 5.78 13.35 -7.15
CA ARG A 225 6.29 13.04 -8.50
C ARG A 225 5.22 12.54 -9.45
N ALA A 226 4.27 11.76 -8.93
CA ALA A 226 3.15 11.26 -9.71
C ALA A 226 1.94 10.99 -8.83
N HIS A 227 0.76 11.11 -9.42
CA HIS A 227 -0.50 10.59 -8.92
C HIS A 227 -1.17 9.84 -10.09
N LEU A 228 -1.33 8.54 -9.94
CA LEU A 228 -1.88 7.69 -10.98
C LEU A 228 -3.18 7.06 -10.48
N GLU A 229 -4.23 7.14 -11.27
CA GLU A 229 -5.51 6.50 -10.94
C GLU A 229 -5.66 5.18 -11.71
N GLU A 230 -6.32 4.18 -11.10
CA GLU A 230 -6.67 2.90 -11.71
C GLU A 230 -5.49 2.02 -12.16
N VAL A 231 -4.32 2.18 -11.55
CA VAL A 231 -3.13 1.45 -11.99
C VAL A 231 -2.83 0.20 -11.17
N TRP A 232 -3.36 0.10 -9.93
CA TRP A 232 -3.12 -1.03 -9.03
C TRP A 232 -4.31 -1.31 -8.12
N GLY A 233 -4.56 -2.59 -7.85
CA GLY A 233 -5.64 -3.08 -7.00
C GLY A 233 -6.50 -4.10 -7.74
N MET A 234 -7.45 -4.69 -7.00
CA MET A 234 -8.45 -5.65 -7.52
C MET A 234 -9.73 -4.93 -7.87
#